data_5659939fda883812b05da10b4d8f324b
#
_entry.id   5659939fda883812b05da10b4d8f324b
#
_cell.length_a   1.000
_cell.length_b   1.000
_cell.length_c   1.000
_cell.angle_alpha   90.00
_cell.angle_beta   90.00
_cell.angle_gamma   90.00
#
_symmetry.space_group_name_H-M   'P 1'
#
loop_
_entity.id
_entity.type
_entity.pdbx_description
1 polymer ?
#
loop_
_entity_poly.entity_id
_entity_poly.type
_entity_poly.pdbx_seq_one_letter_code
_entity_poly.pdbx_strand_id
1 'polypeptide(L)'
;MTEQQFIALVKAKQREIRDAIHRRLPVKIGRIATDHFQENFRRGGYVDGGLHPWPVTRRQQSGGKDASSQYGPLLSARKNLYGSIRYVPGDAQVVVGTSVPYAAVHNQGATIITHPRVTPKMRKFAWAQFFKNGGRKDDVPTASPAGIWKALALTKKEKLTITSHIPQRKFLGQSQELSEKVSQTVENEIKNIINS
;
A
#
# COMPACT_ATOMS: atom_id res chain seq x y z
N MET A 1 -20.10 -30.14 -42.53
CA MET A 1 -19.69 -30.63 -41.18
C MET A 1 -20.72 -31.68 -40.79
N THR A 2 -20.29 -32.88 -40.38
CA THR A 2 -21.19 -33.95 -39.91
C THR A 2 -21.59 -33.69 -38.45
N GLU A 3 -22.69 -34.28 -37.99
CA GLU A 3 -23.12 -34.17 -36.60
C GLU A 3 -22.01 -34.57 -35.60
N GLN A 4 -21.31 -35.68 -35.89
CA GLN A 4 -20.19 -36.14 -35.06
C GLN A 4 -19.04 -35.14 -35.00
N GLN A 5 -18.71 -34.50 -36.12
CA GLN A 5 -17.69 -33.44 -36.17
C GLN A 5 -18.12 -32.21 -35.35
N PHE A 6 -19.39 -31.84 -35.41
CA PHE A 6 -19.94 -30.74 -34.61
C PHE A 6 -19.85 -31.03 -33.10
N ILE A 7 -20.29 -32.22 -32.68
CA ILE A 7 -20.21 -32.62 -31.28
C ILE A 7 -18.75 -32.64 -30.78
N ALA A 8 -17.83 -33.13 -31.60
CA ALA A 8 -16.41 -33.14 -31.26
C ALA A 8 -15.85 -31.71 -31.10
N LEU A 9 -16.21 -30.79 -32.00
CA LEU A 9 -15.83 -29.38 -31.92
C LEU A 9 -16.35 -28.74 -30.63
N VAL A 10 -17.64 -28.91 -30.32
CA VAL A 10 -18.25 -28.34 -29.09
C VAL A 10 -17.53 -28.87 -27.84
N LYS A 11 -17.24 -30.18 -27.78
CA LYS A 11 -16.50 -30.77 -26.66
C LYS A 11 -15.06 -30.23 -26.56
N ALA A 12 -14.42 -29.96 -27.69
CA ALA A 12 -13.09 -29.35 -27.68
C ALA A 12 -13.13 -27.94 -27.13
N LYS A 13 -14.06 -27.09 -27.60
CA LYS A 13 -14.25 -25.72 -27.09
C LYS A 13 -14.60 -25.67 -25.60
N GLN A 14 -15.46 -26.57 -25.15
CA GLN A 14 -15.78 -26.67 -23.71
C GLN A 14 -14.54 -26.98 -22.85
N ARG A 15 -13.67 -27.89 -23.32
CA ARG A 15 -12.42 -28.21 -22.62
C ARG A 15 -11.49 -26.98 -22.58
N GLU A 16 -11.37 -26.28 -23.70
CA GLU A 16 -10.53 -25.11 -23.81
C GLU A 16 -11.00 -23.93 -22.92
N ILE A 17 -12.32 -23.67 -22.88
CA ILE A 17 -12.94 -22.72 -21.98
C ILE A 17 -12.68 -23.12 -20.51
N ARG A 18 -12.84 -24.35 -20.15
CA ARG A 18 -12.56 -24.86 -18.81
C ARG A 18 -11.10 -24.64 -18.43
N ASP A 19 -10.16 -24.99 -19.30
CA ASP A 19 -8.73 -24.72 -19.07
C ASP A 19 -8.43 -23.21 -18.91
N ALA A 20 -9.06 -22.37 -19.73
CA ALA A 20 -8.95 -20.93 -19.60
C ALA A 20 -9.42 -20.42 -18.22
N ILE A 21 -10.59 -20.84 -17.77
CA ILE A 21 -11.17 -20.43 -16.49
C ILE A 21 -10.31 -20.93 -15.32
N HIS A 22 -9.92 -22.19 -15.32
CA HIS A 22 -9.25 -22.81 -14.18
C HIS A 22 -7.75 -22.49 -14.08
N ARG A 23 -7.08 -22.21 -15.20
CA ARG A 23 -5.61 -22.06 -15.23
C ARG A 23 -5.12 -20.74 -15.83
N ARG A 24 -5.58 -20.36 -17.03
CA ARG A 24 -5.02 -19.20 -17.75
C ARG A 24 -5.50 -17.87 -17.20
N LEU A 25 -6.80 -17.73 -16.96
CA LEU A 25 -7.42 -16.50 -16.46
C LEU A 25 -6.92 -16.11 -15.07
N PRO A 26 -6.78 -17.00 -14.08
CA PRO A 26 -6.22 -16.63 -12.78
C PRO A 26 -4.85 -15.97 -12.86
N VAL A 27 -3.97 -16.44 -13.74
CA VAL A 27 -2.63 -15.84 -13.94
C VAL A 27 -2.73 -14.47 -14.62
N LYS A 28 -3.54 -14.35 -15.68
CA LYS A 28 -3.75 -13.06 -16.39
C LYS A 28 -4.36 -12.00 -15.47
N ILE A 29 -5.41 -12.37 -14.75
CA ILE A 29 -6.11 -11.47 -13.81
C ILE A 29 -5.19 -11.09 -12.65
N GLY A 30 -4.42 -12.04 -12.13
CA GLY A 30 -3.45 -11.78 -11.06
C GLY A 30 -2.42 -10.72 -11.45
N ARG A 31 -1.91 -10.78 -12.67
CA ARG A 31 -0.99 -9.76 -13.21
C ARG A 31 -1.68 -8.39 -13.33
N ILE A 32 -2.85 -8.36 -13.97
CA ILE A 32 -3.64 -7.12 -14.14
C ILE A 32 -3.92 -6.46 -12.79
N ALA A 33 -4.35 -7.24 -11.79
CA ALA A 33 -4.65 -6.73 -10.46
C ALA A 33 -3.39 -6.24 -9.73
N THR A 34 -2.28 -6.96 -9.84
CA THR A 34 -1.00 -6.53 -9.27
C THR A 34 -0.53 -5.21 -9.87
N ASP A 35 -0.58 -5.07 -11.19
CA ASP A 35 -0.20 -3.85 -11.90
C ASP A 35 -1.12 -2.69 -11.54
N HIS A 36 -2.44 -2.93 -11.43
CA HIS A 36 -3.41 -1.93 -10.99
C HIS A 36 -3.11 -1.41 -9.58
N PHE A 37 -2.86 -2.29 -8.62
CA PHE A 37 -2.55 -1.90 -7.25
C PHE A 37 -1.18 -1.22 -7.14
N GLN A 38 -0.19 -1.61 -7.92
CA GLN A 38 1.09 -0.92 -7.98
C GLN A 38 0.96 0.48 -8.61
N GLU A 39 0.06 0.66 -9.57
CA GLU A 39 -0.21 1.97 -10.16
C GLU A 39 -0.78 2.98 -9.16
N ASN A 40 -1.55 2.54 -8.16
CA ASN A 40 -2.02 3.37 -7.06
C ASN A 40 -0.85 4.09 -6.34
N PHE A 41 0.28 3.42 -6.17
CA PHE A 41 1.47 4.01 -5.54
C PHE A 41 2.14 5.05 -6.44
N ARG A 42 2.17 4.83 -7.75
CA ARG A 42 2.75 5.79 -8.71
C ARG A 42 1.87 7.05 -8.80
N ARG A 43 0.56 6.86 -8.78
CA ARG A 43 -0.43 7.95 -8.83
C ARG A 43 -0.61 8.66 -7.47
N GLY A 44 -0.10 8.09 -6.38
CA GLY A 44 -0.23 8.64 -5.03
C GLY A 44 -1.66 8.65 -4.49
N GLY A 45 -2.50 7.71 -4.94
CA GLY A 45 -3.90 7.62 -4.58
C GLY A 45 -4.51 6.27 -4.94
N TYR A 46 -5.76 6.06 -4.57
CA TYR A 46 -6.54 4.86 -4.92
C TYR A 46 -7.44 5.14 -6.11
N VAL A 47 -7.44 4.23 -7.08
CA VAL A 47 -8.28 4.33 -8.29
C VAL A 47 -9.53 3.47 -8.10
N ASP A 48 -10.71 4.13 -8.02
CA ASP A 48 -12.02 3.50 -7.84
C ASP A 48 -13.11 4.51 -8.23
N GLY A 49 -13.61 4.44 -9.48
CA GLY A 49 -14.47 5.49 -10.05
C GLY A 49 -13.75 6.83 -10.22
N GLY A 50 -12.43 6.79 -10.34
CA GLY A 50 -11.53 7.94 -10.39
C GLY A 50 -10.38 7.85 -9.39
N LEU A 51 -9.52 8.86 -9.38
CA LEU A 51 -8.38 8.92 -8.47
C LEU A 51 -8.78 9.56 -7.13
N HIS A 52 -8.63 8.83 -6.03
CA HIS A 52 -8.76 9.32 -4.66
C HIS A 52 -7.35 9.56 -4.07
N PRO A 53 -6.84 10.81 -4.06
CA PRO A 53 -5.48 11.10 -3.61
C PRO A 53 -5.24 10.75 -2.15
N TRP A 54 -4.06 10.21 -1.82
CA TRP A 54 -3.70 9.96 -0.43
C TRP A 54 -3.25 11.23 0.29
N PRO A 55 -3.52 11.34 1.60
CA PRO A 55 -3.01 12.43 2.41
C PRO A 55 -1.50 12.56 2.30
N VAL A 56 -1.02 13.79 2.09
CA VAL A 56 0.41 14.13 2.01
C VAL A 56 1.11 13.76 3.31
N THR A 57 2.33 13.28 3.22
CA THR A 57 3.12 12.90 4.40
C THR A 57 3.82 14.09 5.03
N ARG A 58 4.07 14.04 6.35
CA ARG A 58 4.84 15.08 7.05
C ARG A 58 6.22 15.33 6.45
N ARG A 59 6.88 14.29 5.93
CA ARG A 59 8.19 14.43 5.27
C ARG A 59 8.10 15.25 3.98
N GLN A 60 7.03 15.11 3.21
CA GLN A 60 6.80 15.93 2.02
C GLN A 60 6.47 17.38 2.39
N GLN A 61 5.70 17.60 3.47
CA GLN A 61 5.37 18.93 3.98
C GLN A 61 6.57 19.65 4.58
N SER A 62 7.62 18.95 5.01
CA SER A 62 8.82 19.55 5.60
C SER A 62 9.64 20.39 4.63
N GLY A 63 9.36 20.32 3.33
CA GLY A 63 10.11 21.06 2.29
C GLY A 63 11.59 20.63 2.18
N GLY A 64 11.96 19.48 2.75
CA GLY A 64 13.32 18.97 2.68
C GLY A 64 13.76 18.72 1.24
N LYS A 65 15.02 18.99 0.93
CA LYS A 65 15.62 18.71 -0.39
C LYS A 65 16.12 17.28 -0.51
N ASP A 66 16.03 16.48 0.54
CA ASP A 66 16.46 15.09 0.56
C ASP A 66 15.57 14.22 -0.36
N ALA A 67 16.15 13.19 -0.97
CA ALA A 67 15.42 12.24 -1.78
C ALA A 67 14.21 11.65 -1.04
N SER A 68 14.31 11.45 0.29
CA SER A 68 13.21 10.96 1.11
C SER A 68 12.00 11.89 1.15
N SER A 69 12.19 13.20 1.03
CA SER A 69 11.12 14.20 0.98
C SER A 69 10.39 14.22 -0.37
N GLN A 70 11.04 13.71 -1.42
CA GLN A 70 10.51 13.70 -2.78
C GLN A 70 9.66 12.46 -3.10
N TYR A 71 9.78 11.39 -2.29
CA TYR A 71 8.96 10.20 -2.52
C TYR A 71 7.49 10.45 -2.20
N GLY A 72 6.60 9.95 -3.06
CA GLY A 72 5.16 9.93 -2.82
C GLY A 72 4.77 9.18 -1.52
N PRO A 73 3.51 9.32 -1.06
CA PRO A 73 3.02 8.55 0.06
C PRO A 73 3.23 7.04 -0.15
N LEU A 74 3.57 6.32 0.91
CA LEU A 74 3.86 4.87 0.90
C LEU A 74 5.05 4.43 0.02
N LEU A 75 5.75 5.36 -0.62
CA LEU A 75 6.98 5.08 -1.38
C LEU A 75 8.23 5.40 -0.56
N SER A 76 9.29 4.67 -0.84
CA SER A 76 10.63 4.86 -0.28
C SER A 76 11.67 4.38 -1.29
N ALA A 77 12.95 4.65 -1.05
CA ALA A 77 14.04 4.16 -1.90
C ALA A 77 13.97 2.63 -2.10
N ARG A 78 13.61 1.87 -1.05
CA ARG A 78 13.53 0.41 -1.09
C ARG A 78 12.24 -0.11 -1.74
N LYS A 79 11.20 0.70 -1.90
CA LYS A 79 9.89 0.32 -2.46
C LYS A 79 9.29 -0.97 -1.85
N ASN A 80 9.56 -1.25 -0.57
CA ASN A 80 9.20 -2.52 0.07
C ASN A 80 7.71 -2.85 -0.07
N LEU A 81 6.81 -1.92 0.28
CA LEU A 81 5.37 -2.18 0.21
C LEU A 81 4.88 -2.30 -1.24
N TYR A 82 5.32 -1.38 -2.11
CA TYR A 82 5.05 -1.43 -3.55
C TYR A 82 5.47 -2.77 -4.17
N GLY A 83 6.72 -3.18 -3.92
CA GLY A 83 7.30 -4.39 -4.49
C GLY A 83 6.83 -5.69 -3.80
N SER A 84 6.10 -5.61 -2.69
CA SER A 84 5.60 -6.79 -1.97
C SER A 84 4.24 -7.27 -2.43
N ILE A 85 3.54 -6.48 -3.27
CA ILE A 85 2.26 -6.92 -3.83
C ILE A 85 2.51 -8.09 -4.76
N ARG A 86 1.86 -9.20 -4.48
CA ARG A 86 1.99 -10.47 -5.20
C ARG A 86 0.62 -11.04 -5.46
N TYR A 87 0.50 -11.89 -6.48
CA TYR A 87 -0.66 -12.71 -6.70
C TYR A 87 -0.30 -14.20 -6.59
N VAL A 88 -1.26 -14.98 -6.16
CA VAL A 88 -1.18 -16.44 -6.09
C VAL A 88 -2.38 -16.98 -6.86
N PRO A 89 -2.16 -17.59 -8.05
CA PRO A 89 -3.24 -18.19 -8.82
C PRO A 89 -3.65 -19.50 -8.17
N GLY A 90 -4.95 -19.76 -8.17
CA GLY A 90 -5.57 -21.01 -7.75
C GLY A 90 -6.50 -21.54 -8.82
N ASP A 91 -7.30 -22.54 -8.49
CA ASP A 91 -8.28 -23.13 -9.38
C ASP A 91 -9.47 -22.17 -9.56
N ALA A 92 -9.65 -21.63 -10.76
CA ALA A 92 -10.65 -20.62 -11.12
C ALA A 92 -10.66 -19.37 -10.20
N GLN A 93 -9.57 -19.10 -9.52
CA GLN A 93 -9.45 -17.95 -8.60
C GLN A 93 -8.04 -17.40 -8.56
N VAL A 94 -7.91 -16.18 -8.08
CA VAL A 94 -6.61 -15.56 -7.78
C VAL A 94 -6.69 -14.74 -6.50
N VAL A 95 -5.68 -14.86 -5.65
CA VAL A 95 -5.53 -14.03 -4.45
C VAL A 95 -4.42 -13.03 -4.69
N VAL A 96 -4.71 -11.74 -4.49
CA VAL A 96 -3.71 -10.66 -4.58
C VAL A 96 -3.54 -10.04 -3.21
N GLY A 97 -2.31 -9.89 -2.78
CA GLY A 97 -2.03 -9.39 -1.43
C GLY A 97 -0.57 -9.06 -1.19
N THR A 98 -0.25 -8.81 0.06
CA THR A 98 1.11 -8.53 0.55
C THR A 98 1.34 -9.22 1.88
N SER A 99 2.57 -9.68 2.11
CA SER A 99 3.00 -10.25 3.39
C SER A 99 3.59 -9.21 4.36
N VAL A 100 3.62 -7.93 3.97
CA VAL A 100 4.21 -6.87 4.79
C VAL A 100 3.31 -6.58 6.01
N PRO A 101 3.82 -6.73 7.27
CA PRO A 101 2.98 -6.66 8.47
C PRO A 101 2.25 -5.32 8.67
N TYR A 102 2.86 -4.21 8.25
CA TYR A 102 2.28 -2.87 8.39
C TYR A 102 1.33 -2.49 7.25
N ALA A 103 1.12 -3.34 6.28
CA ALA A 103 0.28 -3.08 5.11
C ALA A 103 -1.18 -2.77 5.50
N ALA A 104 -1.77 -3.58 6.38
CA ALA A 104 -3.14 -3.41 6.85
C ALA A 104 -3.35 -2.05 7.53
N VAL A 105 -2.38 -1.64 8.35
CA VAL A 105 -2.40 -0.34 9.05
C VAL A 105 -2.47 0.84 8.08
N HIS A 106 -1.74 0.78 6.99
CA HIS A 106 -1.80 1.83 5.96
C HIS A 106 -3.05 1.73 5.09
N ASN A 107 -3.47 0.52 4.74
CA ASN A 107 -4.62 0.30 3.88
C ASN A 107 -5.94 0.75 4.53
N GLN A 108 -6.06 0.55 5.85
CA GLN A 108 -7.28 0.83 6.61
C GLN A 108 -7.20 2.10 7.45
N GLY A 109 -5.97 2.60 7.69
CA GLY A 109 -5.72 3.59 8.74
C GLY A 109 -5.76 2.95 10.13
N ALA A 110 -5.06 3.54 11.08
CA ALA A 110 -5.09 3.06 12.46
C ALA A 110 -4.61 4.13 13.46
N THR A 111 -5.04 3.98 14.70
CA THR A 111 -4.42 4.64 15.85
C THR A 111 -3.57 3.61 16.59
N ILE A 112 -2.26 3.87 16.66
CA ILE A 112 -1.30 2.98 17.31
C ILE A 112 -0.78 3.65 18.57
N ILE A 113 -0.85 2.94 19.68
CA ILE A 113 -0.26 3.36 20.96
C ILE A 113 1.01 2.53 21.17
N THR A 114 2.14 3.21 21.36
CA THR A 114 3.42 2.58 21.64
C THR A 114 4.01 3.07 22.94
N HIS A 115 4.79 2.21 23.59
CA HIS A 115 5.42 2.50 24.88
C HIS A 115 6.96 2.37 24.78
N PRO A 116 7.65 3.22 23.99
CA PRO A 116 9.09 3.12 23.87
C PRO A 116 9.78 3.49 25.19
N ARG A 117 10.89 2.80 25.48
CA ARG A 117 11.77 3.15 26.60
C ARG A 117 12.50 4.46 26.33
N VAL A 118 12.63 5.28 27.36
CA VAL A 118 13.45 6.50 27.31
C VAL A 118 14.93 6.11 27.42
N THR A 119 15.64 6.27 26.34
CA THR A 119 17.08 5.92 26.26
C THR A 119 17.95 7.18 26.32
N PRO A 120 19.25 7.05 26.71
CA PRO A 120 20.19 8.14 26.62
C PRO A 120 20.28 8.76 25.21
N LYS A 121 20.15 7.92 24.16
CA LYS A 121 20.11 8.38 22.76
C LYS A 121 18.90 9.27 22.48
N MET A 122 17.71 8.93 23.01
CA MET A 122 16.52 9.77 22.89
C MET A 122 16.70 11.12 23.60
N ARG A 123 17.30 11.12 24.80
CA ARG A 123 17.58 12.36 25.54
C ARG A 123 18.56 13.26 24.78
N LYS A 124 19.64 12.68 24.24
CA LYS A 124 20.60 13.41 23.40
C LYS A 124 19.93 14.02 22.16
N PHE A 125 19.07 13.24 21.50
CA PHE A 125 18.28 13.74 20.36
C PHE A 125 17.34 14.88 20.78
N ALA A 126 16.65 14.73 21.90
CA ALA A 126 15.74 15.75 22.41
C ALA A 126 16.48 17.07 22.73
N TRP A 127 17.66 17.00 23.33
CA TRP A 127 18.53 18.18 23.53
C TRP A 127 18.93 18.83 22.20
N ALA A 128 19.31 18.04 21.21
CA ALA A 128 19.66 18.57 19.89
C ALA A 128 18.49 19.30 19.24
N GLN A 129 17.28 18.73 19.34
CA GLN A 129 16.06 19.38 18.83
C GLN A 129 15.69 20.63 19.62
N PHE A 130 15.87 20.65 20.95
CA PHE A 130 15.66 21.83 21.78
C PHE A 130 16.48 23.02 21.29
N PHE A 131 17.79 22.84 21.13
CA PHE A 131 18.68 23.91 20.65
C PHE A 131 18.36 24.30 19.19
N LYS A 132 18.06 23.34 18.33
CA LYS A 132 17.67 23.60 16.94
C LYS A 132 16.40 24.46 16.83
N ASN A 133 15.49 24.36 17.80
CA ASN A 133 14.26 25.18 17.86
C ASN A 133 14.44 26.46 18.69
N GLY A 134 15.67 26.94 18.85
CA GLY A 134 15.97 28.20 19.50
C GLY A 134 15.95 28.18 21.04
N GLY A 135 15.91 26.97 21.64
CA GLY A 135 15.93 26.85 23.10
C GLY A 135 17.29 27.28 23.70
N ARG A 136 17.25 27.97 24.83
CA ARG A 136 18.41 28.34 25.63
C ARG A 136 18.47 27.44 26.86
N LYS A 137 19.70 27.21 27.37
CA LYS A 137 19.93 26.28 28.48
C LYS A 137 19.08 26.57 29.72
N ASP A 138 18.86 27.85 30.00
CA ASP A 138 18.13 28.31 31.18
C ASP A 138 16.62 28.45 30.99
N ASP A 139 16.11 28.18 29.77
CA ASP A 139 14.67 28.23 29.51
C ASP A 139 13.92 27.20 30.36
N VAL A 140 12.77 27.60 30.91
CA VAL A 140 11.85 26.65 31.57
C VAL A 140 11.08 25.84 30.52
N PRO A 141 10.83 24.55 30.76
CA PRO A 141 9.99 23.75 29.85
C PRO A 141 8.59 24.38 29.70
N THR A 142 8.23 24.76 28.50
CA THR A 142 6.95 25.40 28.17
C THR A 142 6.26 24.57 27.08
N ALA A 143 5.01 24.92 26.74
CA ALA A 143 4.28 24.32 25.63
C ALA A 143 4.85 24.70 24.23
N SER A 144 5.90 25.54 24.18
CA SER A 144 6.60 25.86 22.94
C SER A 144 7.27 24.61 22.32
N PRO A 145 7.53 24.61 20.99
CA PRO A 145 8.25 23.49 20.36
C PRO A 145 9.59 23.16 21.03
N ALA A 146 10.36 24.18 21.42
CA ALA A 146 11.60 23.98 22.18
C ALA A 146 11.33 23.40 23.57
N GLY A 147 10.35 23.92 24.31
CA GLY A 147 10.01 23.47 25.65
C GLY A 147 9.56 22.01 25.71
N ILE A 148 8.81 21.54 24.71
CA ILE A 148 8.42 20.12 24.58
C ILE A 148 9.66 19.23 24.50
N TRP A 149 10.67 19.62 23.70
CA TRP A 149 11.91 18.87 23.59
C TRP A 149 12.73 18.88 24.86
N LYS A 150 12.76 20.02 25.59
CA LYS A 150 13.40 20.11 26.92
C LYS A 150 12.71 19.19 27.93
N ALA A 151 11.38 19.19 27.96
CA ALA A 151 10.61 18.32 28.82
C ALA A 151 10.89 16.82 28.54
N LEU A 152 11.03 16.44 27.27
CA LEU A 152 11.40 15.08 26.86
C LEU A 152 12.85 14.73 27.28
N ALA A 153 13.79 15.67 27.15
CA ALA A 153 15.18 15.46 27.53
C ALA A 153 15.33 15.24 29.05
N LEU A 154 14.53 15.94 29.86
CA LEU A 154 14.56 15.92 31.32
C LEU A 154 13.60 14.92 31.96
N THR A 155 12.76 14.23 31.16
CA THR A 155 11.75 13.31 31.71
C THR A 155 12.36 12.25 32.62
N LYS A 156 11.74 11.98 33.75
CA LYS A 156 12.10 10.89 34.67
C LYS A 156 11.39 9.58 34.34
N LYS A 157 10.49 9.60 33.35
CA LYS A 157 9.74 8.39 32.94
C LYS A 157 10.68 7.40 32.28
N GLU A 158 10.52 6.12 32.60
CA GLU A 158 11.23 5.02 31.94
C GLU A 158 10.67 4.72 30.54
N LYS A 159 9.37 4.92 30.37
CA LYS A 159 8.65 4.71 29.10
C LYS A 159 7.78 5.91 28.78
N LEU A 160 7.65 6.19 27.50
CA LEU A 160 6.71 7.18 26.97
C LEU A 160 5.46 6.46 26.45
N THR A 161 4.31 7.13 26.52
CA THR A 161 3.11 6.72 25.77
C THR A 161 3.00 7.63 24.57
N ILE A 162 3.12 7.05 23.37
CA ILE A 162 3.03 7.77 22.11
C ILE A 162 1.82 7.25 21.35
N THR A 163 0.85 8.12 21.12
CA THR A 163 -0.29 7.85 20.25
C THR A 163 -0.01 8.37 18.85
N SER A 164 -0.02 7.48 17.87
CA SER A 164 0.21 7.81 16.47
C SER A 164 -1.04 7.54 15.64
N HIS A 165 -1.58 8.56 15.00
CA HIS A 165 -2.68 8.43 14.06
C HIS A 165 -2.13 8.25 12.66
N ILE A 166 -2.37 7.08 12.07
CA ILE A 166 -1.96 6.75 10.71
C ILE A 166 -3.18 6.93 9.82
N PRO A 167 -3.19 7.93 8.92
CA PRO A 167 -4.32 8.13 8.03
C PRO A 167 -4.44 6.96 7.05
N GLN A 168 -5.67 6.64 6.68
CA GLN A 168 -5.94 5.65 5.66
C GLN A 168 -5.30 6.06 4.33
N ARG A 169 -4.62 5.09 3.71
CA ARG A 169 -4.11 5.15 2.35
C ARG A 169 -4.42 3.81 1.70
N LYS A 170 -5.67 3.64 1.31
CA LYS A 170 -6.14 2.42 0.64
C LYS A 170 -5.33 2.20 -0.64
N PHE A 171 -4.75 1.03 -0.81
CA PHE A 171 -3.98 0.65 -1.99
C PHE A 171 -4.37 -0.74 -2.51
N LEU A 172 -5.05 -1.55 -1.70
CA LEU A 172 -5.67 -2.84 -2.04
C LEU A 172 -7.16 -2.79 -1.70
N GLY A 173 -8.00 -3.32 -2.57
CA GLY A 173 -9.43 -3.41 -2.35
C GLY A 173 -10.22 -3.50 -3.66
N GLN A 174 -11.53 -3.32 -3.58
CA GLN A 174 -12.40 -3.27 -4.75
C GLN A 174 -12.16 -1.98 -5.52
N SER A 175 -12.15 -2.07 -6.84
CA SER A 175 -12.00 -0.95 -7.77
C SER A 175 -12.85 -1.22 -9.00
N GLN A 176 -13.60 -0.21 -9.40
CA GLN A 176 -14.44 -0.26 -10.59
C GLN A 176 -13.58 -0.52 -11.83
N GLU A 177 -12.51 0.24 -12.02
CA GLU A 177 -11.62 0.12 -13.18
C GLU A 177 -10.93 -1.25 -13.25
N LEU A 178 -10.60 -1.84 -12.10
CA LEU A 178 -10.08 -3.20 -12.06
C LEU A 178 -11.14 -4.21 -12.47
N SER A 179 -12.37 -4.08 -11.96
CA SER A 179 -13.48 -4.96 -12.29
C SER A 179 -13.79 -4.92 -13.78
N GLU A 180 -13.82 -3.74 -14.39
CA GLU A 180 -14.03 -3.56 -15.82
C GLU A 180 -12.93 -4.22 -16.65
N LYS A 181 -11.65 -4.03 -16.27
CA LYS A 181 -10.51 -4.68 -16.94
C LYS A 181 -10.56 -6.20 -16.83
N VAL A 182 -10.96 -6.71 -15.67
CA VAL A 182 -11.12 -8.16 -15.46
C VAL A 182 -12.23 -8.71 -16.34
N SER A 183 -13.41 -8.10 -16.34
CA SER A 183 -14.55 -8.51 -17.18
C SER A 183 -14.18 -8.52 -18.66
N GLN A 184 -13.55 -7.43 -19.14
CA GLN A 184 -13.10 -7.35 -20.52
C GLN A 184 -12.06 -8.40 -20.89
N THR A 185 -11.15 -8.73 -19.96
CA THR A 185 -10.14 -9.79 -20.17
C THR A 185 -10.80 -11.16 -20.29
N VAL A 186 -11.77 -11.45 -19.43
CA VAL A 186 -12.53 -12.72 -19.48
C VAL A 186 -13.33 -12.83 -20.76
N GLU A 187 -14.08 -11.78 -21.13
CA GLU A 187 -14.86 -11.76 -22.37
C GLU A 187 -13.99 -11.98 -23.60
N ASN A 188 -12.85 -11.27 -23.70
CA ASN A 188 -11.94 -11.39 -24.82
C ASN A 188 -11.34 -12.80 -24.91
N GLU A 189 -10.97 -13.39 -23.78
CA GLU A 189 -10.44 -14.77 -23.76
C GLU A 189 -11.47 -15.78 -24.26
N ILE A 190 -12.72 -15.67 -23.81
CA ILE A 190 -13.80 -16.56 -24.23
C ILE A 190 -14.16 -16.35 -25.70
N LYS A 191 -14.27 -15.09 -26.17
CA LYS A 191 -14.50 -14.77 -27.57
C LYS A 191 -13.42 -15.36 -28.49
N ASN A 192 -12.16 -15.25 -28.09
CA ASN A 192 -11.03 -15.80 -28.87
C ASN A 192 -11.12 -17.33 -28.98
N ILE A 193 -11.52 -18.02 -27.90
CA ILE A 193 -11.69 -19.47 -27.91
C ILE A 193 -12.85 -19.89 -28.83
N ILE A 194 -13.96 -19.15 -28.80
CA ILE A 194 -15.13 -19.49 -29.61
C ILE A 194 -14.83 -19.28 -31.09
N ASN A 195 -14.10 -18.22 -31.43
CA ASN A 195 -13.84 -17.82 -32.81
C ASN A 195 -12.62 -18.50 -33.45
N SER A 196 -11.79 -19.20 -32.67
CA SER A 196 -10.65 -19.99 -33.16
C SER A 196 -11.13 -21.38 -33.65
#